data_a24df75f5e9044e8cbd55fc5104c81b5
#
_entry.id   a24df75f5e9044e8cbd55fc5104c81b5
#
_cell.length_a   1.000
_cell.length_b   1.000
_cell.length_c   1.000
_cell.angle_alpha   90.00
_cell.angle_beta   90.00
_cell.angle_gamma   90.00
#
_symmetry.space_group_name_H-M   'P 1'
#
loop_
_entity.id
_entity.type
_entity.pdbx_description
1 polymer ?
#
loop_
_entity_poly.entity_id
_entity_poly.type
_entity_poly.pdbx_seq_one_letter_code
_entity_poly.pdbx_strand_id
1 'polypeptide(L)'
;MSTYYSSLKFLNFSDQINAIAKGKIVAPVHIRVKPMNLCNHNCWYCAYRTDNVTLGDDMNDRDQIPKEKMVELAHEFVDIGVKAVTFSGGGEPLLYKPLPEIIKILAQGGIRIASLTNGSNLKGKIADAFAKHGTWVRISIDAWDDESYVKSRGAKSNDFSKL
;
A
#
# COMPACT_ATOMS: atom_id res chain seq x y z
N MET A 1 3.10 -5.33 -28.07
CA MET A 1 3.04 -5.99 -26.74
C MET A 1 2.99 -4.89 -25.68
N SER A 2 2.09 -5.00 -24.72
CA SER A 2 2.00 -4.00 -23.65
C SER A 2 3.25 -4.04 -22.78
N THR A 3 3.95 -2.91 -22.64
CA THR A 3 5.16 -2.77 -21.81
C THR A 3 4.88 -2.72 -20.31
N TYR A 4 3.60 -2.74 -19.90
CA TYR A 4 3.21 -2.57 -18.49
C TYR A 4 3.72 -3.65 -17.53
N TYR A 5 3.98 -4.85 -18.03
CA TYR A 5 4.45 -6.00 -17.24
C TYR A 5 5.86 -6.45 -17.60
N SER A 6 6.62 -5.65 -18.35
CA SER A 6 8.01 -5.96 -18.68
C SER A 6 8.89 -5.92 -17.43
N SER A 7 9.77 -6.92 -17.27
CA SER A 7 10.85 -6.90 -16.28
C SER A 7 11.87 -5.78 -16.55
N LEU A 8 11.91 -5.27 -17.79
CA LEU A 8 12.80 -4.21 -18.22
C LEU A 8 12.19 -2.79 -18.09
N LYS A 9 11.02 -2.66 -17.45
CA LYS A 9 10.36 -1.35 -17.28
C LYS A 9 11.20 -0.30 -16.55
N PHE A 10 12.22 -0.70 -15.79
CA PHE A 10 13.16 0.21 -15.16
C PHE A 10 13.97 1.03 -16.17
N LEU A 11 14.16 0.54 -17.40
CA LEU A 11 14.84 1.27 -18.46
C LEU A 11 14.10 2.54 -18.91
N ASN A 12 12.81 2.69 -18.55
CA ASN A 12 12.06 3.92 -18.77
C ASN A 12 12.54 5.08 -17.86
N PHE A 13 13.44 4.80 -16.92
CA PHE A 13 14.01 5.75 -15.97
C PHE A 13 15.52 5.92 -16.21
N SER A 14 15.91 6.14 -17.47
CA SER A 14 17.30 6.23 -17.92
C SER A 14 18.11 7.28 -17.16
N ASP A 15 17.50 8.40 -16.80
CA ASP A 15 18.19 9.48 -16.07
C ASP A 15 18.61 9.03 -14.66
N GLN A 16 17.71 8.33 -13.93
CA GLN A 16 18.05 7.75 -12.63
C GLN A 16 19.13 6.67 -12.77
N ILE A 17 19.02 5.79 -13.77
CA ILE A 17 20.02 4.74 -14.01
C ILE A 17 21.38 5.36 -14.30
N ASN A 18 21.45 6.35 -15.18
CA ASN A 18 22.68 7.06 -15.52
C ASN A 18 23.29 7.82 -14.32
N ALA A 19 22.43 8.39 -13.48
CA ALA A 19 22.88 9.06 -12.27
C ALA A 19 23.47 8.08 -11.25
N ILE A 20 22.80 6.93 -11.04
CA ILE A 20 23.29 5.84 -10.16
C ILE A 20 24.62 5.29 -10.70
N ALA A 21 24.72 5.05 -12.01
CA ALA A 21 25.95 4.58 -12.65
C ALA A 21 27.15 5.55 -12.45
N LYS A 22 26.86 6.85 -12.22
CA LYS A 22 27.85 7.88 -11.91
C LYS A 22 28.05 8.09 -10.40
N GLY A 23 27.55 7.20 -9.55
CA GLY A 23 27.66 7.27 -8.09
C GLY A 23 26.82 8.39 -7.43
N LYS A 24 25.81 8.94 -8.14
CA LYS A 24 24.94 9.98 -7.59
C LYS A 24 23.80 9.36 -6.78
N ILE A 25 23.43 10.02 -5.69
CA ILE A 25 22.20 9.71 -4.95
C ILE A 25 21.01 10.29 -5.72
N VAL A 26 19.99 9.46 -5.95
CA VAL A 26 18.76 9.88 -6.64
C VAL A 26 17.55 9.44 -5.83
N ALA A 27 16.46 10.19 -5.96
CA ALA A 27 15.19 9.80 -5.34
C ALA A 27 14.68 8.47 -5.94
N PRO A 28 14.09 7.60 -5.11
CA PRO A 28 13.41 6.40 -5.60
C PRO A 28 12.24 6.80 -6.49
N VAL A 29 12.06 6.07 -7.59
CA VAL A 29 10.91 6.29 -8.49
C VAL A 29 9.60 5.90 -7.81
N HIS A 30 9.62 4.84 -7.02
CA HIS A 30 8.45 4.29 -6.36
C HIS A 30 8.77 3.93 -4.90
N ILE A 31 7.89 4.32 -4.00
CA ILE A 31 7.96 3.98 -2.57
C ILE A 31 6.75 3.11 -2.21
N ARG A 32 7.00 2.05 -1.46
CA ARG A 32 5.96 1.28 -0.79
C ARG A 32 5.91 1.70 0.68
N VAL A 33 4.76 2.20 1.11
CA VAL A 33 4.53 2.64 2.49
C VAL A 33 3.67 1.62 3.21
N LYS A 34 4.11 1.21 4.40
CA LYS A 34 3.35 0.40 5.36
C LYS A 34 2.91 1.31 6.50
N PRO A 35 1.71 1.89 6.47
CA PRO A 35 1.34 2.95 7.41
C PRO A 35 1.07 2.42 8.81
N MET A 36 0.71 1.12 8.94
CA MET A 36 0.40 0.49 10.22
C MET A 36 0.51 -1.02 10.14
N ASN A 37 0.64 -1.65 11.30
CA ASN A 37 0.72 -3.10 11.45
C ASN A 37 -0.63 -3.76 11.77
N LEU A 38 -1.61 -2.99 12.29
CA LEU A 38 -2.93 -3.53 12.57
C LEU A 38 -3.62 -4.01 11.30
N CYS A 39 -4.19 -5.21 11.35
CA CYS A 39 -5.05 -5.77 10.33
C CYS A 39 -6.33 -6.31 10.97
N ASN A 40 -7.46 -6.13 10.30
CA ASN A 40 -8.74 -6.69 10.72
C ASN A 40 -9.02 -8.10 10.17
N HIS A 41 -8.07 -8.66 9.42
CA HIS A 41 -8.06 -10.05 8.99
C HIS A 41 -6.90 -10.82 9.63
N ASN A 42 -7.04 -12.13 9.73
CA ASN A 42 -6.01 -13.04 10.22
C ASN A 42 -5.79 -14.19 9.23
N CYS A 43 -5.31 -13.85 8.03
CA CYS A 43 -5.07 -14.81 6.95
C CYS A 43 -4.02 -15.85 7.38
N TRP A 44 -4.34 -17.13 7.27
CA TRP A 44 -3.43 -18.22 7.67
C TRP A 44 -2.11 -18.23 6.89
N TYR A 45 -2.09 -17.66 5.69
CA TYR A 45 -0.91 -17.57 4.83
C TYR A 45 -0.20 -16.21 4.92
N CYS A 46 -0.57 -15.35 5.86
CA CYS A 46 0.04 -14.02 5.97
C CYS A 46 1.48 -14.14 6.45
N ALA A 47 2.44 -13.70 5.62
CA ALA A 47 3.86 -13.76 5.95
C ALA A 47 4.26 -12.97 7.23
N TYR A 48 3.39 -12.08 7.71
CA TYR A 48 3.61 -11.32 8.94
C TYR A 48 2.96 -11.95 10.18
N ARG A 49 2.18 -13.06 10.02
CA ARG A 49 1.37 -13.63 11.10
C ARG A 49 1.46 -15.15 11.18
N THR A 50 2.17 -15.78 10.25
CA THR A 50 2.38 -17.22 10.25
C THR A 50 3.62 -17.58 11.06
N ASP A 51 3.53 -18.59 11.91
CA ASP A 51 4.62 -19.07 12.78
C ASP A 51 5.82 -19.64 12.01
N ASN A 52 5.68 -19.88 10.71
CA ASN A 52 6.72 -20.48 9.87
C ASN A 52 7.63 -19.45 9.18
N VAL A 53 7.40 -18.16 9.40
CA VAL A 53 8.15 -17.06 8.74
C VAL A 53 8.49 -16.00 9.76
N THR A 54 9.78 -15.70 9.91
CA THR A 54 10.31 -14.72 10.89
C THR A 54 10.01 -13.26 10.56
N LEU A 55 9.31 -13.00 9.46
CA LEU A 55 9.06 -11.63 8.96
C LEU A 55 8.20 -10.78 9.90
N GLY A 56 7.48 -11.42 10.82
CA GLY A 56 6.60 -10.77 11.78
C GLY A 56 7.09 -10.81 13.22
N ASP A 57 8.24 -11.43 13.50
CA ASP A 57 8.71 -11.69 14.88
C ASP A 57 8.86 -10.40 15.70
N ASP A 58 9.34 -9.31 15.06
CA ASP A 58 9.51 -7.99 15.68
C ASP A 58 8.31 -7.05 15.42
N MET A 59 7.22 -7.55 14.82
CA MET A 59 6.09 -6.71 14.44
C MET A 59 5.12 -6.54 15.59
N ASN A 60 4.94 -5.31 16.06
CA ASN A 60 3.89 -4.97 17.01
C ASN A 60 2.64 -4.48 16.25
N ASP A 61 1.51 -5.15 16.46
CA ASP A 61 0.23 -4.81 15.81
C ASP A 61 -0.26 -3.38 16.12
N ARG A 62 0.19 -2.79 17.22
CA ARG A 62 -0.19 -1.42 17.61
C ARG A 62 0.62 -0.35 16.92
N ASP A 63 1.73 -0.71 16.26
CA ASP A 63 2.60 0.25 15.62
C ASP A 63 1.95 0.82 14.38
N GLN A 64 2.03 2.13 14.30
CA GLN A 64 1.64 2.90 13.12
C GLN A 64 2.52 4.13 13.00
N ILE A 65 2.68 4.62 11.79
CA ILE A 65 3.34 5.90 11.56
C ILE A 65 2.45 7.01 12.14
N PRO A 66 2.93 7.86 13.05
CA PRO A 66 2.14 8.99 13.56
C PRO A 66 1.68 9.88 12.40
N LYS A 67 0.49 10.48 12.52
CA LYS A 67 -0.11 11.30 11.47
C LYS A 67 0.85 12.41 11.01
N GLU A 68 1.43 13.13 11.96
CA GLU A 68 2.32 14.27 11.72
C GLU A 68 3.55 13.83 10.92
N LYS A 69 4.14 12.67 11.28
CA LYS A 69 5.28 12.11 10.55
C LYS A 69 4.89 11.64 9.15
N MET A 70 3.70 11.08 8.97
CA MET A 70 3.24 10.69 7.65
C MET A 70 2.98 11.90 6.74
N VAL A 71 2.47 13.01 7.28
CA VAL A 71 2.32 14.28 6.55
C VAL A 71 3.68 14.82 6.14
N GLU A 72 4.65 14.85 7.05
CA GLU A 72 6.04 15.25 6.76
C GLU A 72 6.63 14.40 5.63
N LEU A 73 6.54 13.06 5.75
CA LEU A 73 7.02 12.13 4.71
C LEU A 73 6.33 12.35 3.36
N ALA A 74 5.03 12.65 3.36
CA ALA A 74 4.31 12.89 2.12
C ALA A 74 4.82 14.14 1.39
N HIS A 75 5.14 15.22 2.13
CA HIS A 75 5.77 16.41 1.56
C HIS A 75 7.19 16.13 1.08
N GLU A 76 8.00 15.43 1.89
CA GLU A 76 9.35 15.02 1.47
C GLU A 76 9.34 14.20 0.18
N PHE A 77 8.39 13.26 0.02
CA PHE A 77 8.27 12.47 -1.22
C PHE A 77 7.98 13.35 -2.44
N VAL A 78 7.16 14.39 -2.25
CA VAL A 78 6.91 15.38 -3.31
C VAL A 78 8.18 16.16 -3.63
N ASP A 79 8.85 16.69 -2.62
CA ASP A 79 10.02 17.56 -2.76
C ASP A 79 11.21 16.85 -3.42
N ILE A 80 11.46 15.60 -3.07
CA ILE A 80 12.53 14.80 -3.71
C ILE A 80 12.15 14.22 -5.07
N GLY A 81 10.89 14.38 -5.51
CA GLY A 81 10.43 14.00 -6.84
C GLY A 81 10.07 12.54 -7.04
N VAL A 82 9.61 11.84 -5.99
CA VAL A 82 9.01 10.49 -6.08
C VAL A 82 7.87 10.48 -7.11
N LYS A 83 7.78 9.43 -7.93
CA LYS A 83 6.76 9.34 -9.00
C LYS A 83 5.52 8.55 -8.60
N ALA A 84 5.67 7.60 -7.68
CA ALA A 84 4.57 6.75 -7.25
C ALA A 84 4.72 6.30 -5.80
N VAL A 85 3.59 6.20 -5.10
CA VAL A 85 3.48 5.62 -3.76
C VAL A 85 2.43 4.51 -3.79
N THR A 86 2.77 3.36 -3.23
CA THR A 86 1.81 2.28 -2.99
C THR A 86 1.66 2.03 -1.50
N PHE A 87 0.47 2.23 -0.98
CA PHE A 87 0.13 1.81 0.38
C PHE A 87 -0.08 0.30 0.41
N SER A 88 0.58 -0.34 1.36
CA SER A 88 0.55 -1.78 1.55
C SER A 88 0.64 -2.06 3.05
N GLY A 89 0.78 -3.29 3.47
CA GLY A 89 0.83 -3.52 4.89
C GLY A 89 1.91 -4.49 5.35
N GLY A 90 2.30 -4.35 6.62
CA GLY A 90 2.32 -5.35 7.64
C GLY A 90 0.90 -5.65 8.12
N GLY A 91 0.01 -4.64 8.18
CA GLY A 91 -1.43 -4.74 8.41
C GLY A 91 -2.28 -4.31 7.21
N GLU A 92 -3.49 -3.81 7.48
CA GLU A 92 -4.41 -3.31 6.46
C GLU A 92 -4.27 -1.78 6.32
N PRO A 93 -3.77 -1.26 5.19
CA PRO A 93 -3.50 0.18 5.04
C PRO A 93 -4.77 1.04 5.09
N LEU A 94 -5.94 0.51 4.69
CA LEU A 94 -7.18 1.29 4.71
C LEU A 94 -7.79 1.45 6.12
N LEU A 95 -7.21 0.85 7.15
CA LEU A 95 -7.54 1.13 8.55
C LEU A 95 -6.83 2.39 9.07
N TYR A 96 -5.82 2.88 8.36
CA TYR A 96 -5.07 4.06 8.73
C TYR A 96 -5.91 5.33 8.52
N LYS A 97 -6.46 5.88 9.60
CA LYS A 97 -7.42 6.99 9.55
C LYS A 97 -6.95 8.25 8.81
N PRO A 98 -5.65 8.66 8.89
CA PRO A 98 -5.16 9.82 8.16
C PRO A 98 -5.03 9.62 6.63
N LEU A 99 -5.18 8.40 6.11
CA LEU A 99 -4.91 8.04 4.72
C LEU A 99 -5.55 8.99 3.68
N PRO A 100 -6.82 9.44 3.80
CA PRO A 100 -7.42 10.34 2.82
C PRO A 100 -6.68 11.69 2.69
N GLU A 101 -6.19 12.23 3.81
CA GLU A 101 -5.41 13.47 3.83
C GLU A 101 -4.05 13.28 3.14
N ILE A 102 -3.37 12.16 3.44
CA ILE A 102 -2.09 11.81 2.83
C ILE A 102 -2.22 11.61 1.32
N ILE A 103 -3.28 10.92 0.88
CA ILE A 103 -3.60 10.75 -0.55
C ILE A 103 -3.73 12.11 -1.23
N LYS A 104 -4.44 13.07 -0.60
CA LYS A 104 -4.63 14.41 -1.15
C LYS A 104 -3.29 15.15 -1.31
N ILE A 105 -2.42 15.12 -0.29
CA ILE A 105 -1.10 15.76 -0.33
C ILE A 105 -0.26 15.20 -1.49
N LEU A 106 -0.15 13.87 -1.55
CA LEU A 106 0.62 13.18 -2.60
C LEU A 106 0.07 13.49 -4.01
N ALA A 107 -1.26 13.50 -4.17
CA ALA A 107 -1.91 13.80 -5.45
C ALA A 107 -1.66 15.24 -5.89
N GLN A 108 -1.73 16.21 -4.97
CA GLN A 108 -1.42 17.61 -5.25
C GLN A 108 0.04 17.79 -5.69
N GLY A 109 0.95 16.97 -5.17
CA GLY A 109 2.35 16.91 -5.61
C GLY A 109 2.59 16.09 -6.89
N GLY A 110 1.54 15.61 -7.57
CA GLY A 110 1.66 14.88 -8.84
C GLY A 110 2.13 13.42 -8.68
N ILE A 111 2.13 12.86 -7.46
CA ILE A 111 2.52 11.48 -7.20
C ILE A 111 1.36 10.54 -7.55
N ARG A 112 1.64 9.47 -8.28
CA ARG A 112 0.68 8.39 -8.55
C ARG A 112 0.47 7.53 -7.32
N ILE A 113 -0.79 7.25 -6.98
CA ILE A 113 -1.16 6.62 -5.72
C ILE A 113 -1.87 5.30 -5.98
N ALA A 114 -1.45 4.29 -5.22
CA ALA A 114 -2.06 2.97 -5.30
C ALA A 114 -2.19 2.32 -3.92
N SER A 115 -3.01 1.28 -3.81
CA SER A 115 -3.09 0.45 -2.61
C SER A 115 -3.23 -1.03 -2.91
N LEU A 116 -2.63 -1.83 -2.02
CA LEU A 116 -2.89 -3.27 -1.85
C LEU A 116 -3.67 -3.42 -0.56
N THR A 117 -4.87 -3.99 -0.61
CA THR A 117 -5.80 -4.01 0.52
C THR A 117 -6.61 -5.31 0.55
N ASN A 118 -7.15 -5.65 1.69
CA ASN A 118 -8.17 -6.68 1.80
C ASN A 118 -9.58 -6.19 1.36
N GLY A 119 -9.75 -4.88 1.11
CA GLY A 119 -10.96 -4.27 0.61
C GLY A 119 -12.01 -3.91 1.67
N SER A 120 -12.00 -4.52 2.85
CA SER A 120 -13.06 -4.42 3.86
C SER A 120 -13.36 -2.98 4.33
N ASN A 121 -12.38 -2.08 4.20
CA ASN A 121 -12.52 -0.67 4.58
C ASN A 121 -12.47 0.30 3.37
N LEU A 122 -12.67 -0.20 2.15
CA LEU A 122 -12.76 0.63 0.95
C LEU A 122 -14.16 1.29 0.85
N LYS A 123 -14.42 2.24 1.76
CA LYS A 123 -15.72 2.92 1.89
C LYS A 123 -15.55 4.35 2.40
N GLY A 124 -16.60 5.17 2.25
CA GLY A 124 -16.64 6.56 2.74
C GLY A 124 -15.45 7.37 2.24
N LYS A 125 -14.90 8.22 3.10
CA LYS A 125 -13.80 9.14 2.75
C LYS A 125 -12.57 8.46 2.12
N ILE A 126 -12.30 7.19 2.47
CA ILE A 126 -11.19 6.43 1.88
C ILE A 126 -11.51 6.07 0.42
N ALA A 127 -12.70 5.54 0.16
CA ALA A 127 -13.15 5.23 -1.19
C ALA A 127 -13.20 6.51 -2.06
N ASP A 128 -13.73 7.60 -1.52
CA ASP A 128 -13.79 8.91 -2.21
C ASP A 128 -12.38 9.41 -2.59
N ALA A 129 -11.42 9.28 -1.66
CA ALA A 129 -10.04 9.69 -1.91
C ALA A 129 -9.38 8.87 -3.02
N PHE A 130 -9.56 7.54 -3.03
CA PHE A 130 -9.05 6.69 -4.10
C PHE A 130 -9.79 6.87 -5.41
N ALA A 131 -11.11 7.06 -5.40
CA ALA A 131 -11.89 7.35 -6.62
C ALA A 131 -11.43 8.63 -7.29
N LYS A 132 -11.07 9.65 -6.50
CA LYS A 132 -10.64 10.96 -7.01
C LYS A 132 -9.17 11.02 -7.42
N HIS A 133 -8.29 10.33 -6.69
CA HIS A 133 -6.84 10.53 -6.77
C HIS A 133 -6.05 9.24 -7.00
N GLY A 134 -6.66 8.07 -6.83
CA GLY A 134 -6.00 6.78 -6.97
C GLY A 134 -5.69 6.46 -8.44
N THR A 135 -4.53 5.84 -8.65
CA THR A 135 -4.17 5.28 -9.96
C THR A 135 -4.73 3.87 -10.10
N TRP A 136 -4.66 3.08 -9.03
CA TRP A 136 -5.26 1.76 -8.94
C TRP A 136 -5.39 1.30 -7.48
N VAL A 137 -6.36 0.42 -7.25
CA VAL A 137 -6.49 -0.34 -6.00
C VAL A 137 -6.56 -1.81 -6.37
N ARG A 138 -5.77 -2.64 -5.70
CA ARG A 138 -5.83 -4.10 -5.83
C ARG A 138 -6.38 -4.69 -4.55
N ILE A 139 -7.56 -5.30 -4.66
CA ILE A 139 -8.18 -6.04 -3.57
C ILE A 139 -7.65 -7.48 -3.61
N SER A 140 -7.17 -7.96 -2.47
CA SER A 140 -6.75 -9.34 -2.31
C SER A 140 -7.98 -10.21 -2.06
N ILE A 141 -8.33 -11.04 -3.03
CA ILE A 141 -9.44 -11.99 -2.96
C ILE A 141 -8.89 -13.37 -3.32
N ASP A 142 -9.15 -14.35 -2.47
CA ASP A 142 -8.69 -15.74 -2.60
C ASP A 142 -9.78 -16.71 -2.14
N ALA A 143 -11.02 -16.31 -2.33
CA ALA A 143 -12.22 -17.04 -1.94
C ALA A 143 -13.33 -16.78 -2.98
N TRP A 144 -14.40 -17.56 -2.95
CA TRP A 144 -15.52 -17.46 -3.87
C TRP A 144 -16.88 -17.27 -3.17
N ASP A 145 -16.92 -17.34 -1.83
CA ASP A 145 -18.06 -17.09 -0.97
C ASP A 145 -17.65 -16.66 0.44
N ASP A 146 -18.62 -16.32 1.29
CA ASP A 146 -18.35 -15.88 2.66
C ASP A 146 -17.69 -16.97 3.52
N GLU A 147 -18.06 -18.24 3.35
CA GLU A 147 -17.49 -19.36 4.15
C GLU A 147 -16.02 -19.57 3.82
N SER A 148 -15.66 -19.66 2.55
CA SER A 148 -14.27 -19.81 2.11
C SER A 148 -13.43 -18.59 2.46
N TYR A 149 -14.03 -17.39 2.45
CA TYR A 149 -13.36 -16.16 2.84
C TYR A 149 -13.04 -16.11 4.33
N VAL A 150 -14.00 -16.49 5.19
CA VAL A 150 -13.77 -16.64 6.63
C VAL A 150 -12.66 -17.63 6.91
N LYS A 151 -12.70 -18.78 6.24
CA LYS A 151 -11.70 -19.85 6.42
C LYS A 151 -10.29 -19.42 6.00
N SER A 152 -10.18 -18.72 4.87
CA SER A 152 -8.86 -18.32 4.34
C SER A 152 -8.31 -17.08 5.04
N ARG A 153 -9.16 -16.16 5.49
CA ARG A 153 -8.73 -14.84 5.96
C ARG A 153 -9.01 -14.56 7.43
N GLY A 154 -9.69 -15.47 8.15
CA GLY A 154 -10.13 -15.16 9.51
C GLY A 154 -10.98 -13.90 9.59
N ALA A 155 -11.74 -13.61 8.51
CA ALA A 155 -12.58 -12.44 8.36
C ALA A 155 -13.95 -12.65 9.03
N LYS A 156 -14.81 -11.62 9.02
CA LYS A 156 -16.20 -11.76 9.50
C LYS A 156 -17.05 -12.51 8.48
N SER A 157 -18.13 -13.13 8.95
CA SER A 157 -19.00 -14.04 8.18
C SER A 157 -19.68 -13.46 6.95
N ASN A 158 -19.65 -12.15 6.74
CA ASN A 158 -20.27 -11.49 5.60
C ASN A 158 -19.36 -10.45 4.94
N ASP A 159 -18.05 -10.59 5.14
CA ASP A 159 -17.10 -9.63 4.59
C ASP A 159 -16.90 -9.83 3.09
N PHE A 160 -16.97 -11.08 2.58
CA PHE A 160 -16.88 -11.34 1.14
C PHE A 160 -18.07 -10.72 0.37
N SER A 161 -19.30 -10.93 0.86
CA SER A 161 -20.49 -10.39 0.22
C SER A 161 -20.58 -8.86 0.21
N LYS A 162 -19.67 -8.17 0.96
CA LYS A 162 -19.60 -6.69 1.02
C LYS A 162 -18.50 -6.10 0.14
N LEU A 163 -17.64 -6.92 -0.45
CA LEU A 163 -16.61 -6.48 -1.37
C LEU A 163 -17.17 -6.14 -2.74
#